data_e5110abe5c2c611e884a0b0002cb70a5
#
_entry.id   e5110abe5c2c611e884a0b0002cb70a5
#
_cell.length_a   1.000
_cell.length_b   1.000
_cell.length_c   1.000
_cell.angle_alpha   90.00
_cell.angle_beta   90.00
_cell.angle_gamma   90.00
#
_symmetry.space_group_name_H-M   'P 1'
#
loop_
_entity.id
_entity.type
_entity.pdbx_description
1 polymer ?
#
loop_
_entity_poly.entity_id
_entity_poly.type
_entity_poly.pdbx_seq_one_letter_code
_entity_poly.pdbx_strand_id
1 'polypeptide(L)'
;DGVALQAIKNSNVASTFYANSVPALKEMPEELRARCEGKKAHFEYDHKKWADVSKMHPMQRITMQFLSLNKERRAMDMKLIQKNRKGIEGIYFHRLNNMTVEGDETLVQDLYDWMFQDKYVYEHKWEDGDIILMDQLITQHKREFVAEELLERRVLHRFTFMVNNDDEWVREQQNSF
;
A
#
# COMPACT_ATOMS: atom_id res chain seq x y z
N ASP A 1 1.90 -4.31 -11.61
CA ASP A 1 1.11 -3.13 -11.29
C ASP A 1 1.89 -2.21 -10.37
N GLY A 2 1.86 -0.93 -10.67
CA GLY A 2 2.73 0.00 -10.00
C GLY A 2 2.02 1.28 -9.56
N VAL A 3 2.74 2.04 -8.74
CA VAL A 3 2.36 3.39 -8.34
C VAL A 3 3.49 4.34 -8.70
N ALA A 4 3.12 5.46 -9.30
CA ALA A 4 4.00 6.60 -9.48
C ALA A 4 3.61 7.68 -8.46
N LEU A 5 4.60 8.25 -7.79
CA LEU A 5 4.46 9.44 -6.98
C LEU A 5 5.29 10.55 -7.63
N GLN A 6 4.66 11.69 -7.88
CA GLN A 6 5.32 12.87 -8.44
C GLN A 6 5.25 14.03 -7.44
N ALA A 7 6.39 14.59 -7.13
CA ALA A 7 6.52 15.76 -6.28
C ALA A 7 6.22 17.04 -7.06
N ILE A 8 5.21 17.79 -6.64
CA ILE A 8 4.76 18.99 -7.34
C ILE A 8 5.18 20.26 -6.59
N LYS A 9 4.98 20.28 -5.28
CA LYS A 9 5.22 21.49 -4.49
C LYS A 9 5.43 21.18 -3.01
N ASN A 10 6.40 21.90 -2.39
CA ASN A 10 6.72 21.76 -0.98
C ASN A 10 6.93 20.30 -0.55
N SER A 11 7.56 19.52 -1.41
CA SER A 11 7.66 18.07 -1.23
C SER A 11 8.67 17.69 -0.16
N ASN A 12 9.63 18.57 0.16
CA ASN A 12 10.70 18.36 1.13
C ASN A 12 10.26 18.41 2.61
N VAL A 13 8.98 18.69 2.89
CA VAL A 13 8.48 18.80 4.29
C VAL A 13 8.37 17.43 5.00
N ALA A 14 8.39 16.35 4.26
CA ALA A 14 8.36 14.99 4.83
C ALA A 14 8.95 13.97 3.87
N SER A 15 9.79 13.10 4.40
CA SER A 15 10.33 11.95 3.68
C SER A 15 9.27 10.87 3.42
N THR A 16 9.58 9.97 2.49
CA THR A 16 8.83 8.73 2.30
C THR A 16 9.79 7.55 2.43
N PHE A 17 9.41 6.58 3.25
CA PHE A 17 10.16 5.36 3.47
C PHE A 17 9.57 4.23 2.62
N TYR A 18 10.42 3.57 1.85
CA TYR A 18 10.07 2.46 0.97
C TYR A 18 10.72 1.19 1.48
N ALA A 19 9.92 0.23 1.90
CA ALA A 19 10.39 -1.08 2.35
C ALA A 19 10.31 -2.09 1.21
N ASN A 20 11.44 -2.74 0.90
CA ASN A 20 11.49 -3.81 -0.09
C ASN A 20 11.12 -5.14 0.56
N SER A 21 9.98 -5.71 0.16
CA SER A 21 9.49 -6.95 0.74
C SER A 21 10.21 -8.21 0.24
N VAL A 22 10.93 -8.13 -0.87
CA VAL A 22 11.63 -9.29 -1.45
C VAL A 22 12.75 -9.80 -0.52
N PRO A 23 13.77 -8.98 -0.15
CA PRO A 23 14.76 -9.42 0.82
C PRO A 23 14.16 -9.66 2.19
N ALA A 24 13.16 -8.89 2.61
CA ALA A 24 12.48 -9.09 3.87
C ALA A 24 11.80 -10.48 3.96
N LEU A 25 11.15 -10.93 2.88
CA LEU A 25 10.55 -12.26 2.80
C LEU A 25 11.62 -13.36 2.77
N LYS A 26 12.71 -13.15 2.05
CA LYS A 26 13.80 -14.12 1.94
C LYS A 26 14.52 -14.38 3.27
N GLU A 27 14.69 -13.33 4.06
CA GLU A 27 15.39 -13.39 5.35
C GLU A 27 14.42 -13.56 6.53
N MET A 28 13.12 -13.72 6.26
CA MET A 28 12.10 -13.83 7.29
C MET A 28 12.31 -15.07 8.16
N PRO A 29 12.23 -14.93 9.50
CA PRO A 29 12.24 -16.08 10.39
C PRO A 29 11.16 -17.10 9.99
N GLU A 30 11.51 -18.39 10.05
CA GLU A 30 10.62 -19.48 9.62
C GLU A 30 9.28 -19.44 10.35
N GLU A 31 9.26 -19.12 11.63
CA GLU A 31 8.06 -18.99 12.43
C GLU A 31 7.12 -17.89 11.89
N LEU A 32 7.65 -16.71 11.58
CA LEU A 32 6.87 -15.60 11.02
C LEU A 32 6.40 -15.92 9.59
N ARG A 33 7.26 -16.57 8.80
CA ARG A 33 6.92 -17.00 7.45
C ARG A 33 5.77 -18.01 7.44
N ALA A 34 5.81 -19.00 8.33
CA ALA A 34 4.76 -20.00 8.47
C ALA A 34 3.40 -19.40 8.80
N ARG A 35 3.38 -18.31 9.58
CA ARG A 35 2.14 -17.55 9.87
C ARG A 35 1.58 -16.81 8.64
N CYS A 36 2.42 -16.52 7.64
CA CYS A 36 2.01 -15.83 6.40
C CYS A 36 1.59 -16.79 5.29
N GLU A 37 2.16 -18.00 5.27
CA GLU A 37 1.95 -18.96 4.18
C GLU A 37 0.50 -19.40 4.06
N GLY A 38 -0.06 -19.26 2.85
CA GLY A 38 -1.46 -19.60 2.57
C GLY A 38 -2.49 -18.67 3.20
N LYS A 39 -2.07 -17.70 4.00
CA LYS A 39 -2.99 -16.76 4.64
C LYS A 39 -3.44 -15.68 3.69
N LYS A 40 -4.71 -15.29 3.85
CA LYS A 40 -5.30 -14.13 3.20
C LYS A 40 -5.46 -13.01 4.22
N ALA A 41 -5.18 -11.80 3.77
CA ALA A 41 -5.51 -10.60 4.49
C ALA A 41 -6.83 -10.06 3.98
N HIS A 42 -7.71 -9.74 4.88
CA HIS A 42 -8.97 -9.04 4.60
C HIS A 42 -8.72 -7.54 4.73
N PHE A 43 -9.01 -6.80 3.67
CA PHE A 43 -8.91 -5.34 3.64
C PHE A 43 -10.30 -4.75 3.61
N GLU A 44 -10.61 -3.93 4.60
CA GLU A 44 -11.84 -3.16 4.62
C GLU A 44 -11.53 -1.67 4.54
N TYR A 45 -12.03 -1.00 3.50
CA TYR A 45 -11.82 0.42 3.33
C TYR A 45 -12.86 1.20 4.14
N ASP A 46 -12.44 1.79 5.26
CA ASP A 46 -13.29 2.65 6.08
C ASP A 46 -13.30 4.09 5.54
N HIS A 47 -14.31 4.40 4.75
CA HIS A 47 -14.50 5.75 4.19
C HIS A 47 -14.66 6.83 5.28
N LYS A 48 -15.13 6.49 6.47
CA LYS A 48 -15.39 7.46 7.54
C LYS A 48 -14.10 7.93 8.20
N LYS A 49 -13.08 7.07 8.26
CA LYS A 49 -11.77 7.42 8.83
C LYS A 49 -10.94 8.34 7.93
N TRP A 50 -11.18 8.31 6.61
CA TRP A 50 -10.32 9.00 5.65
C TRP A 50 -10.91 10.30 5.11
N ALA A 51 -12.16 10.57 5.42
CA ALA A 51 -12.90 11.63 4.78
C ALA A 51 -13.48 12.59 5.80
N ASP A 52 -12.73 13.61 6.13
CA ASP A 52 -13.41 14.87 6.41
C ASP A 52 -13.98 15.37 5.07
N VAL A 53 -15.20 14.89 4.78
CA VAL A 53 -15.92 15.19 3.53
C VAL A 53 -16.07 16.69 3.31
N SER A 54 -15.98 17.50 4.37
CA SER A 54 -16.07 18.95 4.30
C SER A 54 -14.86 19.59 3.60
N LYS A 55 -13.68 18.96 3.72
CA LYS A 55 -12.43 19.42 3.10
C LYS A 55 -12.18 18.87 1.70
N MET A 56 -13.03 17.98 1.19
CA MET A 56 -12.85 17.37 -0.12
C MET A 56 -13.30 18.27 -1.26
N HIS A 57 -12.53 18.24 -2.35
CA HIS A 57 -12.98 18.82 -3.62
C HIS A 57 -14.29 18.19 -4.08
N PRO A 58 -15.25 18.94 -4.68
CA PRO A 58 -16.56 18.43 -5.10
C PRO A 58 -16.50 17.12 -5.92
N MET A 59 -15.56 17.00 -6.84
CA MET A 59 -15.36 15.77 -7.63
C MET A 59 -14.94 14.57 -6.77
N GLN A 60 -14.12 14.78 -5.76
CA GLN A 60 -13.74 13.71 -4.81
C GLN A 60 -14.94 13.26 -3.98
N ARG A 61 -15.82 14.20 -3.57
CA ARG A 61 -17.06 13.86 -2.86
C ARG A 61 -17.97 12.98 -3.71
N ILE A 62 -18.15 13.30 -5.00
CA ILE A 62 -18.95 12.51 -5.93
C ILE A 62 -18.36 11.11 -6.09
N THR A 63 -17.04 11.00 -6.29
CA THR A 63 -16.35 9.72 -6.42
C THR A 63 -16.50 8.88 -5.14
N MET A 64 -16.30 9.50 -3.97
CA MET A 64 -16.46 8.81 -2.69
C MET A 64 -17.91 8.39 -2.44
N GLN A 65 -18.88 9.22 -2.82
CA GLN A 65 -20.29 8.89 -2.72
C GLN A 65 -20.64 7.71 -3.63
N PHE A 66 -20.14 7.70 -4.87
CA PHE A 66 -20.31 6.59 -5.81
C PHE A 66 -19.66 5.29 -5.28
N LEU A 67 -18.42 5.36 -4.75
CA LEU A 67 -17.76 4.23 -4.10
C LEU A 67 -18.52 3.78 -2.85
N SER A 68 -19.17 4.70 -2.13
CA SER A 68 -19.97 4.38 -0.94
C SER A 68 -21.25 3.62 -1.24
N LEU A 69 -21.80 3.76 -2.43
CA LEU A 69 -23.00 3.04 -2.87
C LEU A 69 -22.70 1.58 -3.26
N ASN A 70 -21.45 1.26 -3.57
CA ASN A 70 -21.04 -0.06 -4.03
C ASN A 70 -20.33 -0.82 -2.90
N LYS A 71 -21.12 -1.44 -2.01
CA LYS A 71 -20.62 -2.17 -0.82
C LYS A 71 -19.65 -3.29 -1.16
N GLU A 72 -19.81 -3.95 -2.31
CA GLU A 72 -18.99 -5.09 -2.75
C GLU A 72 -17.54 -4.68 -3.08
N ARG A 73 -17.28 -3.42 -3.38
CA ARG A 73 -15.93 -2.91 -3.67
C ARG A 73 -15.16 -2.38 -2.45
N ARG A 74 -15.71 -2.52 -1.24
CA ARG A 74 -15.14 -1.97 -0.02
C ARG A 74 -14.27 -2.96 0.74
N ALA A 75 -14.45 -4.22 0.49
CA ALA A 75 -13.69 -5.29 1.11
C ALA A 75 -13.00 -6.12 0.03
N MET A 76 -11.78 -6.55 0.30
CA MET A 76 -10.98 -7.35 -0.62
C MET A 76 -10.10 -8.29 0.19
N ASP A 77 -10.09 -9.54 -0.20
CA ASP A 77 -9.15 -10.52 0.34
C ASP A 77 -7.96 -10.66 -0.60
N MET A 78 -6.76 -10.62 -0.05
CA MET A 78 -5.53 -10.82 -0.81
C MET A 78 -4.58 -11.75 -0.06
N LYS A 79 -3.86 -12.58 -0.79
CA LYS A 79 -2.78 -13.38 -0.19
C LYS A 79 -1.70 -12.45 0.37
N LEU A 80 -1.19 -12.77 1.55
CA LEU A 80 -0.08 -12.02 2.14
C LEU A 80 1.19 -12.15 1.30
N ILE A 81 1.55 -13.38 0.90
CA ILE A 81 2.68 -13.63 0.00
C ILE A 81 2.14 -13.63 -1.42
N GLN A 82 2.64 -12.72 -2.23
CA GLN A 82 2.22 -12.50 -3.61
C GLN A 82 3.39 -12.59 -4.57
N LYS A 83 3.10 -12.86 -5.83
CA LYS A 83 4.06 -12.79 -6.93
C LYS A 83 3.71 -11.62 -7.84
N ASN A 84 4.71 -10.82 -8.16
CA ASN A 84 4.53 -9.86 -9.24
C ASN A 84 4.51 -10.56 -10.61
N ARG A 85 4.30 -9.81 -11.70
CA ARG A 85 4.25 -10.35 -13.07
C ARG A 85 5.51 -11.07 -13.54
N LYS A 86 6.66 -10.84 -12.88
CA LYS A 86 7.92 -11.54 -13.15
C LYS A 86 8.11 -12.77 -12.26
N GLY A 87 7.10 -13.15 -11.48
CA GLY A 87 7.18 -14.27 -10.55
C GLY A 87 7.98 -13.99 -9.29
N ILE A 88 8.36 -12.73 -9.04
CA ILE A 88 9.11 -12.34 -7.84
C ILE A 88 8.15 -12.29 -6.66
N GLU A 89 8.44 -13.05 -5.62
CA GLU A 89 7.64 -13.07 -4.39
C GLU A 89 7.94 -11.88 -3.51
N GLY A 90 6.88 -11.35 -2.90
CA GLY A 90 6.93 -10.30 -1.90
C GLY A 90 5.74 -10.39 -0.94
N ILE A 91 5.72 -9.53 0.05
CA ILE A 91 4.64 -9.46 1.03
C ILE A 91 3.80 -8.22 0.75
N TYR A 92 2.50 -8.42 0.69
CA TYR A 92 1.54 -7.34 0.55
C TYR A 92 0.69 -7.21 1.81
N PHE A 93 0.78 -6.05 2.46
CA PHE A 93 -0.07 -5.72 3.61
C PHE A 93 -0.26 -4.21 3.74
N HIS A 94 -1.29 -3.80 4.46
CA HIS A 94 -1.55 -2.39 4.76
C HIS A 94 -1.92 -2.21 6.23
N ARG A 95 -1.07 -1.56 7.01
CA ARG A 95 -1.38 -1.28 8.42
C ARG A 95 -2.53 -0.28 8.61
N LEU A 96 -2.69 0.66 7.68
CA LEU A 96 -3.64 1.76 7.83
C LEU A 96 -5.06 1.45 7.33
N ASN A 97 -5.27 0.38 6.59
CA ASN A 97 -6.54 0.05 5.95
C ASN A 97 -7.24 -1.10 6.68
N ASN A 98 -7.55 -0.96 7.97
CA ASN A 98 -8.28 -1.98 8.71
C ASN A 98 -8.05 -3.41 8.20
N MET A 99 -6.80 -3.73 7.92
CA MET A 99 -6.41 -5.04 7.48
C MET A 99 -6.45 -6.00 8.65
N THR A 100 -7.09 -7.13 8.47
CA THR A 100 -7.10 -8.23 9.42
C THR A 100 -6.65 -9.51 8.76
N VAL A 101 -6.06 -10.40 9.55
CA VAL A 101 -5.75 -11.76 9.13
C VAL A 101 -6.52 -12.70 10.04
N GLU A 102 -7.33 -13.57 9.46
CA GLU A 102 -8.15 -14.49 10.22
C GLU A 102 -7.30 -15.39 11.12
N GLY A 103 -7.64 -15.40 12.41
CA GLY A 103 -6.96 -16.22 13.44
C GLY A 103 -5.57 -15.73 13.84
N ASP A 104 -5.16 -14.51 13.43
CA ASP A 104 -3.87 -13.95 13.83
C ASP A 104 -3.91 -12.40 13.93
N GLU A 105 -4.32 -11.91 15.08
CA GLU A 105 -4.51 -10.47 15.32
C GLU A 105 -3.20 -9.69 15.38
N THR A 106 -2.07 -10.32 15.70
CA THR A 106 -0.77 -9.66 15.85
C THR A 106 0.04 -9.62 14.56
N LEU A 107 -0.27 -10.49 13.59
CA LEU A 107 0.54 -10.69 12.39
C LEU A 107 0.80 -9.40 11.61
N VAL A 108 -0.19 -8.52 11.50
CA VAL A 108 -0.03 -7.25 10.77
C VAL A 108 1.02 -6.35 11.43
N GLN A 109 1.05 -6.31 12.77
CA GLN A 109 2.05 -5.54 13.50
C GLN A 109 3.43 -6.19 13.38
N ASP A 110 3.51 -7.50 13.53
CA ASP A 110 4.77 -8.25 13.43
C ASP A 110 5.39 -8.11 12.03
N LEU A 111 4.56 -8.15 10.97
CA LEU A 111 5.00 -7.89 9.59
C LEU A 111 5.49 -6.45 9.42
N TYR A 112 4.82 -5.49 10.02
CA TYR A 112 5.24 -4.10 9.95
C TYR A 112 6.62 -3.93 10.61
N ASP A 113 6.81 -4.46 11.81
CA ASP A 113 8.06 -4.34 12.57
C ASP A 113 9.20 -5.08 11.86
N TRP A 114 8.91 -6.22 11.22
CA TRP A 114 9.87 -6.95 10.43
C TRP A 114 10.29 -6.20 9.16
N MET A 115 9.31 -5.73 8.38
CA MET A 115 9.58 -5.13 7.07
C MET A 115 10.19 -3.73 7.12
N PHE A 116 9.90 -2.97 8.17
CA PHE A 116 10.41 -1.60 8.30
C PHE A 116 11.71 -1.52 9.11
N GLN A 117 12.50 -2.60 9.19
CA GLN A 117 13.88 -2.54 9.66
C GLN A 117 14.75 -1.79 8.66
N ASP A 118 15.71 -1.03 9.15
CA ASP A 118 16.57 -0.14 8.35
C ASP A 118 17.21 -0.83 7.13
N LYS A 119 17.59 -2.11 7.29
CA LYS A 119 18.22 -2.90 6.22
C LYS A 119 17.34 -3.17 4.99
N TYR A 120 16.02 -3.01 5.13
CA TYR A 120 15.06 -3.20 4.04
C TYR A 120 14.46 -1.89 3.54
N VAL A 121 14.78 -0.76 4.18
CA VAL A 121 14.14 0.52 3.97
C VAL A 121 15.05 1.49 3.25
N TYR A 122 14.51 2.10 2.21
CA TYR A 122 15.07 3.27 1.56
C TYR A 122 14.27 4.51 1.96
N GLU A 123 14.93 5.52 2.53
CA GLU A 123 14.34 6.82 2.79
C GLU A 123 14.52 7.72 1.56
N HIS A 124 13.43 8.23 1.02
CA HIS A 124 13.46 9.25 -0.01
C HIS A 124 13.12 10.63 0.57
N LYS A 125 14.09 11.53 0.48
CA LYS A 125 13.93 12.96 0.78
C LYS A 125 13.54 13.65 -0.52
N TRP A 126 12.31 14.14 -0.55
CA TRP A 126 11.73 14.71 -1.77
C TRP A 126 12.30 16.05 -2.15
N GLU A 127 12.51 16.25 -3.44
CA GLU A 127 12.67 17.56 -4.08
C GLU A 127 11.50 17.77 -5.05
N ASP A 128 11.08 19.03 -5.25
CA ASP A 128 10.01 19.33 -6.21
C ASP A 128 10.47 18.93 -7.63
N GLY A 129 9.63 18.14 -8.33
CA GLY A 129 9.96 17.56 -9.62
C GLY A 129 10.33 16.08 -9.58
N ASP A 130 10.64 15.52 -8.41
CA ASP A 130 10.96 14.10 -8.28
C ASP A 130 9.80 13.20 -8.71
N ILE A 131 10.15 12.08 -9.33
CA ILE A 131 9.20 11.02 -9.67
C ILE A 131 9.75 9.69 -9.16
N ILE A 132 8.96 9.01 -8.32
CA ILE A 132 9.26 7.64 -7.89
C ILE A 132 8.24 6.69 -8.49
N LEU A 133 8.76 5.62 -9.11
CA LEU A 133 7.98 4.48 -9.58
C LEU A 133 8.23 3.29 -8.67
N MET A 134 7.17 2.63 -8.22
CA MET A 134 7.30 1.44 -7.38
C MET A 134 6.35 0.32 -7.83
N ASP A 135 6.82 -0.90 -7.71
CA ASP A 135 5.98 -2.10 -7.82
C ASP A 135 5.22 -2.28 -6.49
N GLN A 136 3.92 -2.10 -6.52
CA GLN A 136 3.08 -2.09 -5.32
C GLN A 136 2.96 -3.46 -4.65
N LEU A 137 3.20 -4.55 -5.39
CA LEU A 137 3.07 -5.92 -4.83
C LEU A 137 4.27 -6.32 -3.98
N ILE A 138 5.44 -5.73 -4.26
CA ILE A 138 6.70 -6.09 -3.58
C ILE A 138 7.35 -4.92 -2.84
N THR A 139 6.70 -3.76 -2.82
CA THR A 139 7.19 -2.56 -2.11
C THR A 139 6.09 -1.97 -1.24
N GLN A 140 6.38 -1.79 0.03
CA GLN A 140 5.53 -1.06 0.95
C GLN A 140 6.09 0.33 1.18
N HIS A 141 5.24 1.30 1.44
CA HIS A 141 5.71 2.64 1.74
C HIS A 141 4.93 3.30 2.88
N LYS A 142 5.62 4.14 3.60
CA LYS A 142 5.02 5.00 4.62
C LYS A 142 5.60 6.41 4.50
N ARG A 143 4.79 7.39 4.85
CA ARG A 143 5.25 8.77 5.00
C ARG A 143 5.88 8.95 6.38
N GLU A 144 6.88 9.82 6.48
CA GLU A 144 7.34 10.36 7.74
C GLU A 144 6.19 11.03 8.50
N PHE A 145 6.19 10.87 9.82
CA PHE A 145 5.23 11.56 10.66
C PHE A 145 5.70 13.00 10.89
N VAL A 146 4.96 13.95 10.37
CA VAL A 146 5.19 15.40 10.56
C VAL A 146 3.87 16.06 10.93
N ALA A 147 3.96 17.26 11.53
CA ALA A 147 2.78 18.02 11.90
C ALA A 147 1.87 18.31 10.69
N GLU A 148 0.56 18.22 10.90
CA GLU A 148 -0.42 18.31 9.81
C GLU A 148 -0.36 19.67 9.09
N GLU A 149 -0.07 20.74 9.80
CA GLU A 149 0.07 22.09 9.28
C GLU A 149 1.19 22.20 8.24
N LEU A 150 2.25 21.41 8.38
CA LEU A 150 3.34 21.35 7.41
C LEU A 150 2.92 20.62 6.13
N LEU A 151 1.98 19.67 6.24
CA LEU A 151 1.49 18.89 5.11
C LEU A 151 0.45 19.62 4.27
N GLU A 152 -0.27 20.59 4.83
CA GLU A 152 -1.34 21.32 4.12
C GLU A 152 -0.85 22.01 2.82
N ARG A 153 0.44 22.32 2.75
CA ARG A 153 1.06 22.96 1.58
C ARG A 153 1.77 22.01 0.64
N ARG A 154 1.89 20.73 1.04
CA ARG A 154 2.55 19.68 0.26
C ARG A 154 1.64 19.16 -0.82
N VAL A 155 2.14 19.06 -2.05
CA VAL A 155 1.41 18.49 -3.18
C VAL A 155 2.25 17.36 -3.78
N LEU A 156 1.76 16.13 -3.64
CA LEU A 156 2.22 14.97 -4.38
C LEU A 156 1.07 14.43 -5.23
N HIS A 157 1.35 14.18 -6.51
CA HIS A 157 0.44 13.45 -7.36
C HIS A 157 0.71 11.96 -7.26
N ARG A 158 -0.33 11.15 -7.17
CA ARG A 158 -0.27 9.69 -7.18
C ARG A 158 -1.00 9.15 -8.40
N PHE A 159 -0.30 8.30 -9.14
CA PHE A 159 -0.85 7.58 -10.29
C PHE A 159 -0.70 6.08 -10.04
N THR A 160 -1.74 5.33 -10.31
CA THR A 160 -1.66 3.87 -10.41
C THR A 160 -1.59 3.51 -11.89
N PHE A 161 -0.73 2.56 -12.24
CA PHE A 161 -0.59 2.10 -13.61
C PHE A 161 -0.44 0.59 -13.69
N MET A 162 -0.90 0.02 -14.79
CA MET A 162 -0.65 -1.36 -15.16
C MET A 162 0.34 -1.40 -16.31
N VAL A 163 1.40 -2.19 -16.18
CA VAL A 163 2.48 -2.23 -17.18
C VAL A 163 2.08 -2.99 -18.44
N ASN A 164 1.13 -3.93 -18.33
CA ASN A 164 0.56 -4.65 -19.47
C ASN A 164 -0.91 -4.98 -19.20
N ASN A 165 -1.72 -4.92 -20.26
CA ASN A 165 -3.09 -5.43 -20.28
C ASN A 165 -3.12 -6.96 -20.54
N ASP A 166 -2.31 -7.74 -19.80
CA ASP A 166 -2.40 -9.18 -19.84
C ASP A 166 -3.66 -9.63 -19.11
N ASP A 167 -4.73 -9.82 -19.87
CA ASP A 167 -6.02 -10.27 -19.35
C ASP A 167 -5.92 -11.59 -18.58
N GLU A 168 -4.92 -12.42 -18.88
CA GLU A 168 -4.69 -13.71 -18.22
C GLU A 168 -4.21 -13.51 -16.77
N TRP A 169 -3.25 -12.64 -16.52
CA TRP A 169 -2.79 -12.35 -15.16
C TRP A 169 -3.89 -11.72 -14.30
N VAL A 170 -4.69 -10.80 -14.87
CA VAL A 170 -5.82 -10.18 -14.17
C VAL A 170 -6.86 -11.25 -13.80
N ARG A 171 -7.15 -12.18 -14.72
CA ARG A 171 -8.08 -13.31 -14.47
C ARG A 171 -7.56 -14.26 -13.41
N GLU A 172 -6.27 -14.58 -13.41
CA GLU A 172 -5.65 -15.44 -12.38
C GLU A 172 -5.74 -14.79 -10.99
N GLN A 173 -5.53 -13.47 -10.89
CA GLN A 173 -5.69 -12.76 -9.63
C GLN A 173 -7.16 -12.73 -9.19
N GLN A 174 -8.10 -12.56 -10.10
CA GLN A 174 -9.54 -12.59 -9.80
C GLN A 174 -10.06 -13.98 -9.46
N ASN A 175 -9.51 -15.04 -10.06
CA ASN A 175 -9.90 -16.44 -9.82
C ASN A 175 -9.22 -17.04 -8.56
N SER A 176 -8.28 -16.33 -7.96
CA SER A 176 -7.67 -16.71 -6.68
C SER A 176 -8.46 -16.23 -5.44
N PHE A 177 -9.67 -15.67 -5.67
CA PHE A 177 -10.63 -15.24 -4.65
C PHE A 177 -11.68 -16.29 -4.34
#